data_5b50a561ff4fb5176c0fada063a115d9
#
_entry.id   5b50a561ff4fb5176c0fada063a115d9
#
_cell.length_a   1.000
_cell.length_b   1.000
_cell.length_c   1.000
_cell.angle_alpha   90.00
_cell.angle_beta   90.00
_cell.angle_gamma   90.00
#
_symmetry.space_group_name_H-M   'P 1'
#
loop_
_entity.id
_entity.type
_entity.pdbx_description
1 polymer ?
#
loop_
_entity_poly.entity_id
_entity_poly.type
_entity_poly.pdbx_seq_one_letter_code
_entity_poly.pdbx_strand_id
1 'polypeptide(L)'
;TTTLISEMLKAEGKRVHIGGNIGKALLPIVETMSDSDVAVVELSSFQLISMRQSPNVAAITNITPNHLNVHGTMEEYISAKANLIAHQNGYSRTVLNEDNEETIKLADMVRGKLVTFSLKHPVQTGTYLNDDGMLCYTDKGRTTEIVHKDDIRIPGIHNVANYLTAIAAVWGEVSIQSIVQVAKNFGGVEHRIEFVREIDGVKWYND
;
A
#
# COMPACT_ATOMS: atom_id res chain seq x y z
N THR A 1 3.98 -2.93 1.85
CA THR A 1 2.64 -2.27 1.85
C THR A 1 1.54 -3.24 2.26
N THR A 2 1.29 -4.35 1.57
CA THR A 2 0.18 -5.29 1.79
C THR A 2 0.09 -5.79 3.24
N THR A 3 1.22 -6.19 3.82
CA THR A 3 1.29 -6.62 5.23
C THR A 3 0.95 -5.46 6.18
N LEU A 4 1.41 -4.24 5.91
CA LEU A 4 1.08 -3.06 6.74
C LEU A 4 -0.42 -2.77 6.76
N ILE A 5 -1.09 -2.81 5.60
CA ILE A 5 -2.55 -2.68 5.50
C ILE A 5 -3.23 -3.75 6.36
N SER A 6 -2.77 -4.99 6.24
CA SER A 6 -3.30 -6.11 7.02
C SER A 6 -3.15 -5.91 8.53
N GLU A 7 -1.96 -5.49 8.97
CA GLU A 7 -1.69 -5.26 10.40
C GLU A 7 -2.48 -4.06 10.96
N MET A 8 -2.65 -2.98 10.20
CA MET A 8 -3.48 -1.84 10.60
C MET A 8 -4.96 -2.24 10.76
N LEU A 9 -5.50 -3.02 9.82
CA LEU A 9 -6.87 -3.53 9.91
C LEU A 9 -7.06 -4.51 11.07
N LYS A 10 -6.08 -5.39 11.33
CA LYS A 10 -6.10 -6.29 12.49
C LYS A 10 -6.03 -5.52 13.82
N ALA A 11 -5.19 -4.48 13.91
CA ALA A 11 -5.10 -3.63 15.09
C ALA A 11 -6.43 -2.92 15.39
N GLU A 12 -7.24 -2.65 14.35
CA GLU A 12 -8.61 -2.12 14.48
C GLU A 12 -9.65 -3.20 14.80
N GLY A 13 -9.24 -4.45 14.95
CA GLY A 13 -10.15 -5.57 15.29
C GLY A 13 -10.84 -6.21 14.09
N LYS A 14 -10.43 -5.91 12.86
CA LYS A 14 -10.99 -6.55 11.67
C LYS A 14 -10.43 -7.97 11.49
N ARG A 15 -11.25 -8.88 11.00
CA ARG A 15 -10.78 -10.18 10.52
C ARG A 15 -10.21 -10.03 9.12
N VAL A 16 -8.92 -10.33 8.97
CA VAL A 16 -8.17 -10.04 7.73
C VAL A 16 -7.57 -11.32 7.15
N HIS A 17 -7.77 -11.50 5.86
CA HIS A 17 -7.18 -12.57 5.06
C HIS A 17 -6.16 -11.97 4.10
N ILE A 18 -4.90 -12.39 4.22
CA ILE A 18 -3.81 -11.92 3.37
C ILE A 18 -3.40 -12.99 2.36
N GLY A 19 -3.18 -12.60 1.11
CA GLY A 19 -2.80 -13.54 0.07
C GLY A 19 -2.44 -12.89 -1.27
N GLY A 20 -2.49 -13.69 -2.32
CA GLY A 20 -2.14 -13.30 -3.68
C GLY A 20 -0.71 -13.69 -4.05
N ASN A 21 0.13 -12.73 -4.44
CA ASN A 21 1.54 -12.96 -4.77
C ASN A 21 2.42 -13.20 -3.52
N ILE A 22 1.85 -13.03 -2.33
CA ILE A 22 2.46 -13.31 -1.02
C ILE A 22 1.51 -14.14 -0.18
N GLY A 23 2.04 -14.79 0.84
CA GLY A 23 1.24 -15.56 1.79
C GLY A 23 0.64 -16.83 1.20
N LYS A 24 -0.62 -17.11 1.56
CA LYS A 24 -1.35 -18.31 1.14
C LYS A 24 -2.38 -18.00 0.08
N ALA A 25 -2.70 -18.98 -0.77
CA ALA A 25 -3.82 -18.88 -1.70
C ALA A 25 -5.13 -18.68 -0.91
N LEU A 26 -5.95 -17.70 -1.33
CA LEU A 26 -7.21 -17.39 -0.63
C LEU A 26 -8.38 -18.27 -1.09
N LEU A 27 -8.34 -18.79 -2.32
CA LEU A 27 -9.43 -19.61 -2.86
C LEU A 27 -9.81 -20.81 -1.98
N PRO A 28 -8.88 -21.57 -1.39
CA PRO A 28 -9.23 -22.71 -0.52
C PRO A 28 -9.98 -22.34 0.76
N ILE A 29 -9.94 -21.07 1.17
CA ILE A 29 -10.55 -20.59 2.42
C ILE A 29 -11.74 -19.65 2.16
N VAL A 30 -12.11 -19.39 0.90
CA VAL A 30 -13.15 -18.42 0.56
C VAL A 30 -14.50 -18.74 1.22
N GLU A 31 -14.85 -20.02 1.35
CA GLU A 31 -16.09 -20.45 2.02
C GLU A 31 -16.12 -20.17 3.53
N THR A 32 -14.96 -19.91 4.13
CA THR A 32 -14.84 -19.56 5.56
C THR A 32 -14.86 -18.05 5.81
N MET A 33 -14.87 -17.24 4.75
CA MET A 33 -14.93 -15.79 4.83
C MET A 33 -16.36 -15.31 4.98
N SER A 34 -16.54 -14.24 5.74
CA SER A 34 -17.80 -13.53 5.89
C SER A 34 -17.77 -12.17 5.20
N ASP A 35 -18.93 -11.57 4.99
CA ASP A 35 -19.07 -10.25 4.35
C ASP A 35 -18.40 -9.12 5.16
N SER A 36 -18.16 -9.34 6.45
CA SER A 36 -17.45 -8.39 7.31
C SER A 36 -15.93 -8.55 7.29
N ASP A 37 -15.40 -9.63 6.69
CA ASP A 37 -14.00 -9.89 6.61
C ASP A 37 -13.34 -9.03 5.52
N VAL A 38 -12.05 -8.75 5.67
CA VAL A 38 -11.29 -7.99 4.68
C VAL A 38 -10.23 -8.89 4.03
N ALA A 39 -10.27 -9.00 2.70
CA ALA A 39 -9.22 -9.64 1.93
C ALA A 39 -8.20 -8.58 1.48
N VAL A 40 -6.95 -8.71 1.93
CA VAL A 40 -5.83 -7.86 1.50
C VAL A 40 -4.93 -8.67 0.58
N VAL A 41 -4.88 -8.29 -0.70
CA VAL A 41 -4.29 -9.12 -1.75
C VAL A 41 -3.16 -8.37 -2.45
N GLU A 42 -1.99 -8.98 -2.53
CA GLU A 42 -0.90 -8.52 -3.39
C GLU A 42 -1.03 -9.16 -4.77
N LEU A 43 -1.01 -8.33 -5.82
CA LEU A 43 -1.20 -8.80 -7.19
C LEU A 43 0.01 -8.42 -8.06
N SER A 44 0.60 -9.41 -8.71
CA SER A 44 1.62 -9.21 -9.73
C SER A 44 1.00 -8.74 -11.04
N SER A 45 1.80 -8.12 -11.93
CA SER A 45 1.34 -7.74 -13.27
C SER A 45 0.82 -8.93 -14.08
N PHE A 46 1.39 -10.12 -13.86
CA PHE A 46 0.94 -11.36 -14.54
C PHE A 46 -0.48 -11.79 -14.14
N GLN A 47 -0.80 -11.67 -12.84
CA GLN A 47 -2.15 -11.95 -12.35
C GLN A 47 -3.17 -10.91 -12.85
N LEU A 48 -2.71 -9.67 -13.05
CA LEU A 48 -3.56 -8.57 -13.51
C LEU A 48 -3.91 -8.62 -15.00
N ILE A 49 -3.12 -9.27 -15.87
CA ILE A 49 -3.35 -9.34 -17.32
C ILE A 49 -4.78 -9.81 -17.66
N SER A 50 -5.25 -10.84 -16.96
CA SER A 50 -6.57 -11.44 -17.23
C SER A 50 -7.65 -10.99 -16.26
N MET A 51 -7.35 -10.07 -15.34
CA MET A 51 -8.29 -9.62 -14.32
C MET A 51 -9.45 -8.83 -14.95
N ARG A 52 -10.68 -9.15 -14.56
CA ARG A 52 -11.93 -8.52 -15.07
C ARG A 52 -12.78 -7.92 -13.97
N GLN A 53 -12.26 -7.88 -12.76
CA GLN A 53 -12.88 -7.24 -11.59
C GLN A 53 -11.80 -6.46 -10.84
N SER A 54 -12.16 -5.37 -10.23
CA SER A 54 -11.25 -4.53 -9.44
C SER A 54 -11.69 -4.53 -7.98
N PRO A 55 -10.75 -4.44 -7.02
CA PRO A 55 -11.09 -4.34 -5.61
C PRO A 55 -11.74 -2.99 -5.27
N ASN A 56 -12.45 -2.94 -4.13
CA ASN A 56 -13.03 -1.69 -3.62
C ASN A 56 -11.95 -0.64 -3.33
N VAL A 57 -10.81 -1.07 -2.79
CA VAL A 57 -9.63 -0.24 -2.56
C VAL A 57 -8.47 -0.83 -3.34
N ALA A 58 -7.88 -0.05 -4.23
CA ALA A 58 -6.70 -0.41 -5.01
C ALA A 58 -5.54 0.53 -4.67
N ALA A 59 -4.32 -0.01 -4.60
CA ALA A 59 -3.12 0.80 -4.41
C ALA A 59 -2.06 0.39 -5.44
N ILE A 60 -1.50 1.37 -6.14
CA ILE A 60 -0.37 1.20 -7.05
C ILE A 60 0.79 2.04 -6.51
N THR A 61 1.78 1.37 -5.95
CA THR A 61 2.86 2.02 -5.22
C THR A 61 3.92 2.61 -6.14
N ASN A 62 4.23 1.89 -7.22
CA ASN A 62 5.27 2.31 -8.15
C ASN A 62 5.15 1.54 -9.48
N ILE A 63 5.44 2.21 -10.58
CA ILE A 63 5.59 1.60 -11.90
C ILE A 63 6.96 2.01 -12.44
N THR A 64 7.88 1.05 -12.49
CA THR A 64 9.22 1.17 -13.05
C THR A 64 9.48 0.02 -14.00
N PRO A 65 10.33 0.16 -15.02
CA PRO A 65 10.64 -0.91 -15.94
C PRO A 65 11.00 -2.21 -15.23
N ASN A 66 10.19 -3.24 -15.40
CA ASN A 66 10.38 -4.57 -14.84
C ASN A 66 9.65 -5.59 -15.69
N HIS A 67 10.16 -6.82 -15.76
CA HIS A 67 9.54 -7.94 -16.48
C HIS A 67 9.26 -7.66 -17.97
N LEU A 68 10.00 -6.73 -18.61
CA LEU A 68 9.80 -6.39 -20.02
C LEU A 68 10.16 -7.55 -20.97
N ASN A 69 10.96 -8.50 -20.52
CA ASN A 69 11.21 -9.76 -21.22
C ASN A 69 9.97 -10.64 -21.40
N VAL A 70 8.92 -10.38 -20.63
CA VAL A 70 7.64 -11.13 -20.69
C VAL A 70 6.51 -10.24 -21.22
N HIS A 71 6.41 -8.99 -20.76
CA HIS A 71 5.37 -8.06 -21.24
C HIS A 71 5.65 -7.49 -22.62
N GLY A 72 6.91 -7.57 -23.11
CA GLY A 72 7.31 -7.02 -24.38
C GLY A 72 7.60 -5.52 -24.31
N THR A 73 6.64 -4.70 -23.93
CA THR A 73 6.79 -3.24 -23.83
C THR A 73 6.40 -2.67 -22.47
N MET A 74 6.77 -1.42 -22.22
CA MET A 74 6.37 -0.70 -21.02
C MET A 74 4.86 -0.42 -21.02
N GLU A 75 4.29 -0.14 -22.17
CA GLU A 75 2.86 0.09 -22.36
C GLU A 75 2.02 -1.15 -21.98
N GLU A 76 2.46 -2.33 -22.39
CA GLU A 76 1.79 -3.59 -22.02
C GLU A 76 1.89 -3.85 -20.51
N TYR A 77 3.05 -3.55 -19.89
CA TYR A 77 3.23 -3.67 -18.45
C TYR A 77 2.34 -2.69 -17.67
N ILE A 78 2.24 -1.42 -18.11
CA ILE A 78 1.35 -0.41 -17.53
C ILE A 78 -0.11 -0.83 -17.70
N SER A 79 -0.49 -1.28 -18.90
CA SER A 79 -1.85 -1.75 -19.22
C SER A 79 -2.25 -2.92 -18.32
N ALA A 80 -1.35 -3.89 -18.09
CA ALA A 80 -1.60 -4.99 -17.16
C ALA A 80 -1.89 -4.47 -15.74
N LYS A 81 -1.08 -3.53 -15.23
CA LYS A 81 -1.28 -2.93 -13.90
C LYS A 81 -2.55 -2.09 -13.82
N ALA A 82 -2.92 -1.39 -14.89
CA ALA A 82 -4.14 -0.59 -14.98
C ALA A 82 -5.42 -1.42 -14.80
N ASN A 83 -5.39 -2.73 -15.12
CA ASN A 83 -6.53 -3.62 -14.86
C ASN A 83 -6.93 -3.67 -13.38
N LEU A 84 -6.02 -3.36 -12.45
CA LEU A 84 -6.33 -3.29 -11.02
C LEU A 84 -7.44 -2.26 -10.74
N ILE A 85 -7.52 -1.19 -11.52
CA ILE A 85 -8.48 -0.08 -11.33
C ILE A 85 -9.51 0.04 -12.45
N ALA A 86 -9.29 -0.60 -13.59
CA ALA A 86 -10.11 -0.44 -14.80
C ALA A 86 -11.60 -0.79 -14.60
N HIS A 87 -11.90 -1.67 -13.65
CA HIS A 87 -13.27 -2.15 -13.36
C HIS A 87 -13.83 -1.58 -12.05
N GLN A 88 -13.19 -0.59 -11.46
CA GLN A 88 -13.70 0.12 -10.28
C GLN A 88 -14.91 0.99 -10.64
N ASN A 89 -15.70 1.35 -9.63
CA ASN A 89 -16.88 2.21 -9.75
C ASN A 89 -16.77 3.45 -8.86
N GLY A 90 -17.81 4.29 -8.82
CA GLY A 90 -17.83 5.54 -8.06
C GLY A 90 -17.68 5.42 -6.54
N TYR A 91 -17.86 4.22 -5.98
CA TYR A 91 -17.68 3.96 -4.55
C TYR A 91 -16.29 3.44 -4.20
N SER A 92 -15.48 3.15 -5.21
CA SER A 92 -14.13 2.61 -5.03
C SER A 92 -13.14 3.70 -4.62
N ARG A 93 -12.01 3.27 -4.05
CA ARG A 93 -10.86 4.14 -3.72
C ARG A 93 -9.64 3.65 -4.48
N THR A 94 -8.92 4.58 -5.11
CA THR A 94 -7.64 4.32 -5.75
C THR A 94 -6.55 5.13 -5.06
N VAL A 95 -5.47 4.47 -4.66
CA VAL A 95 -4.28 5.09 -4.07
C VAL A 95 -3.16 5.04 -5.10
N LEU A 96 -2.64 6.21 -5.50
CA LEU A 96 -1.56 6.35 -6.48
C LEU A 96 -0.38 7.11 -5.88
N ASN A 97 0.82 6.76 -6.34
CA ASN A 97 2.05 7.48 -6.01
C ASN A 97 2.18 8.72 -6.90
N GLU A 98 2.11 9.90 -6.30
CA GLU A 98 2.24 11.18 -7.01
C GLU A 98 3.69 11.50 -7.40
N ASP A 99 4.66 10.87 -6.71
CA ASP A 99 6.09 10.99 -7.03
C ASP A 99 6.54 10.14 -8.22
N ASN A 100 5.67 9.27 -8.75
CA ASN A 100 5.97 8.39 -9.87
C ASN A 100 5.11 8.75 -11.09
N GLU A 101 5.76 9.21 -12.15
CA GLU A 101 5.11 9.71 -13.36
C GLU A 101 4.17 8.69 -14.03
N GLU A 102 4.51 7.41 -13.99
CA GLU A 102 3.69 6.38 -14.63
C GLU A 102 2.47 6.01 -13.80
N THR A 103 2.57 6.07 -12.46
CA THR A 103 1.40 5.82 -11.60
C THR A 103 0.41 6.95 -11.68
N ILE A 104 0.85 8.21 -11.65
CA ILE A 104 -0.07 9.35 -11.62
C ILE A 104 -0.82 9.54 -12.95
N LYS A 105 -0.28 9.10 -14.08
CA LYS A 105 -1.00 9.07 -15.36
C LYS A 105 -2.27 8.20 -15.31
N LEU A 106 -2.34 7.23 -14.41
CA LEU A 106 -3.53 6.40 -14.23
C LEU A 106 -4.68 7.13 -13.53
N ALA A 107 -4.46 8.33 -13.01
CA ALA A 107 -5.48 9.14 -12.34
C ALA A 107 -6.70 9.40 -13.23
N ASP A 108 -6.50 9.58 -14.54
CA ASP A 108 -7.58 9.80 -15.53
C ASP A 108 -8.53 8.60 -15.67
N MET A 109 -8.10 7.41 -15.25
CA MET A 109 -8.92 6.19 -15.27
C MET A 109 -9.76 6.01 -13.99
N VAL A 110 -9.48 6.77 -12.94
CA VAL A 110 -10.11 6.60 -11.63
C VAL A 110 -11.56 7.08 -11.67
N ARG A 111 -12.50 6.17 -11.37
CA ARG A 111 -13.94 6.46 -11.36
C ARG A 111 -14.47 6.82 -9.98
N GLY A 112 -13.79 6.41 -8.93
CA GLY A 112 -14.15 6.64 -7.54
C GLY A 112 -13.30 7.73 -6.88
N LYS A 113 -12.99 7.56 -5.61
CA LYS A 113 -12.15 8.50 -4.86
C LYS A 113 -10.68 8.29 -5.22
N LEU A 114 -10.07 9.27 -5.88
CA LEU A 114 -8.62 9.34 -6.03
C LEU A 114 -7.99 9.83 -4.72
N VAL A 115 -7.01 9.10 -4.24
CA VAL A 115 -6.18 9.42 -3.09
C VAL A 115 -4.73 9.26 -3.53
N THR A 116 -3.88 10.24 -3.30
CA THR A 116 -2.47 10.16 -3.68
C THR A 116 -1.56 10.09 -2.46
N PHE A 117 -0.32 9.67 -2.66
CA PHE A 117 0.69 9.82 -1.63
C PHE A 117 1.99 10.37 -2.22
N SER A 118 2.73 11.12 -1.42
CA SER A 118 4.02 11.70 -1.79
C SER A 118 5.00 11.74 -0.62
N LEU A 119 6.26 11.47 -0.91
CA LEU A 119 7.39 11.73 0.00
C LEU A 119 7.97 13.13 -0.14
N LYS A 120 7.58 13.86 -1.21
CA LYS A 120 8.28 15.07 -1.65
C LYS A 120 7.51 16.37 -1.40
N HIS A 121 6.19 16.29 -1.39
CA HIS A 121 5.33 17.47 -1.30
C HIS A 121 3.94 17.15 -0.75
N PRO A 122 3.20 18.14 -0.20
CA PRO A 122 1.79 17.98 0.14
C PRO A 122 0.94 17.61 -1.08
N VAL A 123 -0.05 16.75 -0.87
CA VAL A 123 -1.00 16.32 -1.90
C VAL A 123 -2.37 16.97 -1.68
N GLN A 124 -3.25 16.94 -2.69
CA GLN A 124 -4.60 17.51 -2.57
C GLN A 124 -5.52 16.67 -1.67
N THR A 125 -5.51 15.36 -1.85
CA THR A 125 -6.25 14.38 -1.05
C THR A 125 -5.41 13.14 -0.90
N GLY A 126 -5.01 12.82 0.33
CA GLY A 126 -4.18 11.65 0.60
C GLY A 126 -3.11 11.87 1.66
N THR A 127 -2.03 11.15 1.55
CA THR A 127 -0.97 11.14 2.55
C THR A 127 0.32 11.74 2.01
N TYR A 128 1.06 12.40 2.86
CA TYR A 128 2.38 12.93 2.50
C TYR A 128 3.29 13.02 3.72
N LEU A 129 4.59 13.10 3.45
CA LEU A 129 5.60 13.40 4.45
C LEU A 129 5.80 14.92 4.47
N ASN A 130 5.59 15.58 5.63
CA ASN A 130 5.86 17.00 5.76
C ASN A 130 7.33 17.28 6.08
N ASP A 131 7.73 18.56 6.08
CA ASP A 131 9.10 19.00 6.33
C ASP A 131 9.58 18.66 7.74
N ASP A 132 8.65 18.58 8.70
CA ASP A 132 8.95 18.19 10.09
C ASP A 132 9.09 16.67 10.28
N GLY A 133 8.91 15.88 9.22
CA GLY A 133 9.01 14.43 9.27
C GLY A 133 7.73 13.72 9.75
N MET A 134 6.60 14.42 9.81
CA MET A 134 5.31 13.82 10.12
C MET A 134 4.67 13.22 8.88
N LEU A 135 4.14 12.01 9.00
CA LEU A 135 3.22 11.44 8.04
C LEU A 135 1.84 12.07 8.28
N CYS A 136 1.34 12.75 7.28
CA CYS A 136 0.09 13.50 7.34
C CYS A 136 -0.94 12.91 6.39
N TYR A 137 -2.23 13.07 6.71
CA TYR A 137 -3.33 12.89 5.77
C TYR A 137 -4.06 14.21 5.55
N THR A 138 -4.32 14.55 4.30
CA THR A 138 -5.10 15.74 3.94
C THR A 138 -6.32 15.38 3.11
N ASP A 139 -7.43 16.08 3.35
CA ASP A 139 -8.65 16.03 2.54
C ASP A 139 -9.39 17.36 2.67
N LYS A 140 -9.77 17.95 1.54
CA LYS A 140 -10.51 19.22 1.48
C LYS A 140 -9.88 20.35 2.31
N GLY A 141 -8.56 20.45 2.27
CA GLY A 141 -7.79 21.48 2.97
C GLY A 141 -7.66 21.28 4.48
N ARG A 142 -8.10 20.13 5.01
CA ARG A 142 -7.86 19.74 6.40
C ARG A 142 -6.74 18.71 6.46
N THR A 143 -5.71 19.01 7.21
CA THR A 143 -4.56 18.13 7.43
C THR A 143 -4.59 17.56 8.84
N THR A 144 -4.32 16.28 8.95
CA THR A 144 -4.16 15.55 10.20
C THR A 144 -2.78 14.94 10.24
N GLU A 145 -1.99 15.27 11.24
CA GLU A 145 -0.73 14.63 11.56
C GLU A 145 -0.98 13.28 12.24
N ILE A 146 -0.23 12.25 11.86
CA ILE A 146 -0.51 10.87 12.27
C ILE A 146 0.63 10.30 13.10
N VAL A 147 1.85 10.23 12.54
CA VAL A 147 3.02 9.62 13.18
C VAL A 147 4.29 10.23 12.58
N HIS A 148 5.31 10.42 13.42
CA HIS A 148 6.61 10.86 12.93
C HIS A 148 7.37 9.70 12.27
N LYS A 149 8.11 9.98 11.20
CA LYS A 149 8.86 8.95 10.45
C LYS A 149 9.85 8.17 11.33
N ASP A 150 10.41 8.82 12.35
CA ASP A 150 11.38 8.22 13.26
C ASP A 150 10.72 7.30 14.31
N ASP A 151 9.40 7.37 14.47
CA ASP A 151 8.62 6.43 15.27
C ASP A 151 8.32 5.13 14.51
N ILE A 152 8.60 5.09 13.22
CA ILE A 152 8.43 3.88 12.40
C ILE A 152 9.59 2.92 12.69
N ARG A 153 9.25 1.77 13.28
CA ARG A 153 10.25 0.78 13.72
C ARG A 153 11.09 0.21 12.57
N ILE A 154 10.50 -0.01 11.40
CA ILE A 154 11.22 -0.55 10.24
C ILE A 154 11.97 0.57 9.50
N PRO A 155 13.28 0.42 9.26
CA PRO A 155 14.10 1.49 8.70
C PRO A 155 13.86 1.74 7.22
N GLY A 156 14.24 2.94 6.77
CA GLY A 156 14.35 3.31 5.37
C GLY A 156 13.18 4.11 4.82
N ILE A 157 13.49 5.05 3.93
CA ILE A 157 12.51 5.97 3.33
C ILE A 157 11.45 5.24 2.48
N HIS A 158 11.81 4.09 1.88
CA HIS A 158 10.88 3.24 1.17
C HIS A 158 9.79 2.66 2.09
N ASN A 159 10.10 2.44 3.37
CA ASN A 159 9.11 2.02 4.34
C ASN A 159 8.19 3.17 4.75
N VAL A 160 8.69 4.41 4.79
CA VAL A 160 7.84 5.60 4.94
C VAL A 160 6.83 5.68 3.80
N ALA A 161 7.25 5.47 2.54
CA ALA A 161 6.34 5.40 1.40
C ALA A 161 5.32 4.26 1.52
N ASN A 162 5.74 3.08 2.02
CA ASN A 162 4.84 1.97 2.30
C ASN A 162 3.78 2.34 3.36
N TYR A 163 4.17 3.07 4.41
CA TYR A 163 3.23 3.58 5.43
C TYR A 163 2.28 4.61 4.86
N LEU A 164 2.75 5.58 4.08
CA LEU A 164 1.89 6.55 3.39
C LEU A 164 0.85 5.85 2.53
N THR A 165 1.26 4.86 1.73
CA THR A 165 0.35 4.05 0.91
C THR A 165 -0.67 3.30 1.76
N ALA A 166 -0.21 2.63 2.83
CA ALA A 166 -1.08 1.83 3.70
C ALA A 166 -2.10 2.71 4.43
N ILE A 167 -1.67 3.84 4.98
CA ILE A 167 -2.55 4.82 5.64
C ILE A 167 -3.60 5.34 4.66
N ALA A 168 -3.20 5.72 3.44
CA ALA A 168 -4.12 6.19 2.41
C ALA A 168 -5.18 5.13 2.05
N ALA A 169 -4.78 3.85 2.00
CA ALA A 169 -5.68 2.75 1.70
C ALA A 169 -6.71 2.51 2.81
N VAL A 170 -6.32 2.60 4.09
CA VAL A 170 -7.20 2.30 5.24
C VAL A 170 -7.83 3.52 5.88
N TRP A 171 -7.60 4.74 5.36
CA TRP A 171 -8.10 5.97 5.97
C TRP A 171 -9.62 5.97 6.10
N GLY A 172 -10.10 6.25 7.31
CA GLY A 172 -11.52 6.22 7.66
C GLY A 172 -12.05 4.86 8.10
N GLU A 173 -11.28 3.78 7.89
CA GLU A 173 -11.61 2.42 8.34
C GLU A 173 -10.81 1.99 9.57
N VAL A 174 -9.69 2.68 9.82
CA VAL A 174 -8.75 2.41 10.90
C VAL A 174 -8.47 3.69 11.68
N SER A 175 -8.49 3.62 12.99
CA SER A 175 -8.18 4.74 13.88
C SER A 175 -6.70 5.14 13.81
N ILE A 176 -6.41 6.41 14.09
CA ILE A 176 -5.01 6.89 14.18
C ILE A 176 -4.24 6.12 15.25
N GLN A 177 -4.89 5.74 16.34
CA GLN A 177 -4.27 4.95 17.40
C GLN A 177 -3.76 3.60 16.91
N SER A 178 -4.56 2.88 16.13
CA SER A 178 -4.18 1.59 15.52
C SER A 178 -3.05 1.76 14.51
N ILE A 179 -3.07 2.84 13.70
CA ILE A 179 -1.98 3.16 12.77
C ILE A 179 -0.67 3.40 13.52
N VAL A 180 -0.68 4.24 14.56
CA VAL A 180 0.49 4.56 15.40
C VAL A 180 1.00 3.32 16.12
N GLN A 181 0.11 2.49 16.65
CA GLN A 181 0.47 1.22 17.28
C GLN A 181 1.24 0.32 16.31
N VAL A 182 0.76 0.18 15.06
CA VAL A 182 1.45 -0.61 14.03
C VAL A 182 2.80 0.01 13.67
N ALA A 183 2.87 1.35 13.52
CA ALA A 183 4.12 2.03 13.20
C ALA A 183 5.24 1.74 14.23
N LYS A 184 4.89 1.77 15.51
CA LYS A 184 5.84 1.57 16.61
C LYS A 184 6.21 0.10 16.86
N ASN A 185 5.34 -0.85 16.52
CA ASN A 185 5.50 -2.25 16.90
C ASN A 185 5.81 -3.20 15.74
N PHE A 186 5.44 -2.86 14.51
CA PHE A 186 5.66 -3.73 13.36
C PHE A 186 7.14 -3.88 13.06
N GLY A 187 7.66 -5.11 13.20
CA GLY A 187 9.08 -5.43 13.08
C GLY A 187 9.57 -5.69 11.65
N GLY A 188 8.70 -5.62 10.66
CA GLY A 188 9.04 -5.95 9.27
C GLY A 188 8.43 -7.26 8.79
N VAL A 189 8.82 -7.69 7.62
CA VAL A 189 8.46 -8.97 6.99
C VAL A 189 9.73 -9.80 6.89
N GLU A 190 9.64 -11.09 7.18
CA GLU A 190 10.75 -12.03 6.99
C GLU A 190 11.36 -11.90 5.59
N HIS A 191 12.69 -11.94 5.51
CA HIS A 191 13.45 -11.82 4.27
C HIS A 191 13.24 -10.49 3.51
N ARG A 192 12.92 -9.38 4.22
CA ARG A 192 12.88 -8.03 3.66
C ARG A 192 13.52 -7.03 4.63
N ILE A 193 14.82 -6.80 4.45
CA ILE A 193 15.64 -5.98 5.36
C ILE A 193 15.38 -6.37 6.81
N GLU A 194 15.24 -7.67 7.03
CA GLU A 194 14.96 -8.26 8.33
C GLU A 194 16.20 -8.14 9.22
N PHE A 195 16.07 -7.45 10.36
CA PHE A 195 17.17 -7.36 11.31
C PHE A 195 17.43 -8.74 11.94
N VAL A 196 18.64 -9.26 11.74
CA VAL A 196 19.04 -10.55 12.27
C VAL A 196 19.75 -10.40 13.62
N ARG A 197 20.82 -9.60 13.67
CA ARG A 197 21.63 -9.36 14.87
C ARG A 197 22.60 -8.20 14.68
N GLU A 198 23.18 -7.76 15.81
CA GLU A 198 24.30 -6.83 15.83
C GLU A 198 25.54 -7.54 16.38
N ILE A 199 26.69 -7.41 15.73
CA ILE A 199 27.99 -7.93 16.17
C ILE A 199 29.00 -6.81 16.02
N ASP A 200 29.69 -6.47 17.12
CA ASP A 200 30.71 -5.43 17.17
C ASP A 200 30.26 -4.08 16.59
N GLY A 201 28.99 -3.69 16.84
CA GLY A 201 28.39 -2.47 16.34
C GLY A 201 27.94 -2.52 14.87
N VAL A 202 28.10 -3.66 14.20
CA VAL A 202 27.64 -3.90 12.81
C VAL A 202 26.30 -4.61 12.84
N LYS A 203 25.28 -3.99 12.24
CA LYS A 203 23.92 -4.57 12.12
C LYS A 203 23.83 -5.44 10.87
N TRP A 204 23.40 -6.66 11.08
CA TRP A 204 23.19 -7.65 10.01
C TRP A 204 21.71 -7.76 9.67
N TYR A 205 21.41 -7.72 8.39
CA TYR A 205 20.05 -7.82 7.84
C TYR A 205 19.97 -8.95 6.82
N ASN A 206 18.79 -9.58 6.74
CA ASN A 206 18.42 -10.57 5.73
C ASN A 206 17.42 -9.92 4.75
N ASP A 207 17.70 -10.00 3.43
CA ASP A 207 16.86 -9.40 2.36
C ASP A 207 16.74 -10.36 1.16
#